data_97ca4ca17702bb000fd2f5d00034cda9
#
_entry.id   97ca4ca17702bb000fd2f5d00034cda9
#
_cell.length_a   1.000
_cell.length_b   1.000
_cell.length_c   1.000
_cell.angle_alpha   90.00
_cell.angle_beta   90.00
_cell.angle_gamma   90.00
#
_symmetry.space_group_name_H-M   'P 1'
#
loop_
_entity.id
_entity.type
_entity.pdbx_description
1 polymer ?
#
loop_
_entity_poly.entity_id
_entity_poly.type
_entity_poly.pdbx_seq_one_letter_code
_entity_poly.pdbx_strand_id
1 'polypeptide(L)'
;AQRDLLVRHIRLLRDCVALSKRRWDFVIQAAAVLPAEMHLQCAFAGGHHDVRGAIRLIASTFDRHVSDHRASVWSDACEVIKVSSRVAQLRRSFVEEAPVRAGLVRNVCDWPYSSVHMDTVQSCDMGVAVV
;
A
#
# COMPACT_ATOMS: atom_id res chain seq x y z
N ALA A 1 -2.82 8.98 10.11
CA ALA A 1 -3.76 7.96 10.64
C ALA A 1 -3.56 7.78 12.13
N GLN A 2 -4.55 7.24 12.83
CA GLN A 2 -4.41 6.87 14.22
C GLN A 2 -3.48 5.65 14.35
N ARG A 3 -2.96 5.44 15.55
CA ARG A 3 -1.86 4.52 15.81
C ARG A 3 -1.98 3.13 15.20
N ASP A 4 -3.17 2.54 15.21
CA ASP A 4 -3.35 1.15 14.78
C ASP A 4 -4.53 0.97 13.83
N LEU A 5 -5.03 2.05 13.27
CA LEU A 5 -6.29 2.06 12.54
C LEU A 5 -6.27 1.14 11.32
N LEU A 6 -5.16 1.12 10.59
CA LEU A 6 -5.08 0.32 9.38
C LEU A 6 -5.08 -1.18 9.68
N VAL A 7 -4.37 -1.60 10.71
CA VAL A 7 -4.33 -3.01 11.10
C VAL A 7 -5.65 -3.42 11.73
N ARG A 8 -6.24 -2.56 12.55
CA ARG A 8 -7.53 -2.84 13.18
C ARG A 8 -8.63 -3.07 12.15
N HIS A 9 -8.58 -2.34 11.04
CA HIS A 9 -9.56 -2.44 9.96
C HIS A 9 -8.95 -3.04 8.69
N ILE A 10 -8.09 -4.05 8.86
CA ILE A 10 -7.32 -4.61 7.75
C ILE A 10 -8.22 -5.20 6.65
N ARG A 11 -9.33 -5.82 7.01
CA ARG A 11 -10.26 -6.36 6.01
C ARG A 11 -10.88 -5.26 5.16
N LEU A 12 -11.29 -4.18 5.80
CA LEU A 12 -11.82 -3.02 5.09
C LEU A 12 -10.78 -2.42 4.16
N LEU A 13 -9.55 -2.28 4.64
CA LEU A 13 -8.47 -1.74 3.82
C LEU A 13 -8.22 -2.62 2.60
N ARG A 14 -8.22 -3.93 2.77
CA ARG A 14 -8.07 -4.86 1.65
C ARG A 14 -9.19 -4.71 0.63
N ASP A 15 -10.43 -4.52 1.09
CA ASP A 15 -11.57 -4.30 0.21
C ASP A 15 -11.44 -2.99 -0.55
N CYS A 16 -10.95 -1.94 0.10
CA CYS A 16 -10.69 -0.66 -0.55
C CYS A 16 -9.64 -0.77 -1.63
N VAL A 17 -8.55 -1.50 -1.35
CA VAL A 17 -7.49 -1.74 -2.33
C VAL A 17 -8.03 -2.55 -3.51
N ALA A 18 -8.83 -3.58 -3.24
CA ALA A 18 -9.43 -4.40 -4.30
C ALA A 18 -10.36 -3.57 -5.20
N LEU A 19 -11.13 -2.67 -4.62
CA LEU A 19 -11.98 -1.76 -5.38
C LEU A 19 -11.15 -0.85 -6.29
N SER A 20 -10.11 -0.26 -5.74
CA SER A 20 -9.21 0.62 -6.48
C SER A 20 -8.51 -0.14 -7.61
N LYS A 21 -8.11 -1.37 -7.34
CA LYS A 21 -7.45 -2.23 -8.31
C LYS A 21 -8.34 -2.51 -9.53
N ARG A 22 -9.63 -2.69 -9.32
CA ARG A 22 -10.58 -2.89 -10.41
C ARG A 22 -10.80 -1.61 -11.22
N ARG A 23 -10.82 -0.47 -10.53
CA ARG A 23 -11.10 0.82 -11.17
C ARG A 23 -9.91 1.32 -12.00
N TRP A 24 -8.68 1.11 -11.50
CA TRP A 24 -7.47 1.71 -12.08
C TRP A 24 -6.56 0.69 -12.75
N ASP A 25 -6.94 -0.58 -12.75
CA ASP A 25 -6.23 -1.67 -13.41
C ASP A 25 -4.74 -1.69 -13.08
N PHE A 26 -4.42 -2.15 -11.90
CA PHE A 26 -3.04 -2.33 -11.47
C PHE A 26 -2.84 -3.66 -10.75
N VAL A 27 -1.60 -4.11 -10.70
CA VAL A 27 -1.20 -5.27 -9.90
C VAL A 27 -0.30 -4.82 -8.77
N ILE A 28 -0.43 -5.48 -7.63
CA ILE A 28 0.41 -5.19 -6.47
C ILE A 28 1.60 -6.13 -6.51
N GLN A 29 2.79 -5.56 -6.54
CA GLN A 29 4.04 -6.31 -6.54
C GLN A 29 4.61 -6.47 -5.14
N ALA A 30 4.39 -5.51 -4.28
CA ALA A 30 4.80 -5.56 -2.89
C ALA A 30 3.87 -4.68 -2.07
N ALA A 31 3.62 -5.11 -0.84
CA ALA A 31 2.80 -4.35 0.08
C ALA A 31 3.20 -4.64 1.51
N ALA A 32 3.10 -3.64 2.35
CA ALA A 32 3.22 -3.79 3.80
C ALA A 32 2.27 -2.80 4.45
N VAL A 33 1.35 -3.31 5.25
CA VAL A 33 0.42 -2.46 6.00
C VAL A 33 0.90 -2.43 7.44
N LEU A 34 1.32 -1.25 7.86
CA LEU A 34 1.71 -0.97 9.23
C LEU A 34 0.50 -0.40 9.97
N PRO A 35 0.56 -0.31 11.31
CA PRO A 35 -0.59 0.19 12.05
C PRO A 35 -1.11 1.56 11.60
N ALA A 36 -0.21 2.46 11.22
CA ALA A 36 -0.55 3.83 10.88
C ALA A 36 -0.13 4.27 9.49
N GLU A 37 0.43 3.37 8.68
CA GLU A 37 0.81 3.70 7.31
C GLU A 37 0.80 2.47 6.44
N MET A 38 0.69 2.67 5.13
CA MET A 38 0.64 1.60 4.16
C MET A 38 1.67 1.86 3.06
N HIS A 39 2.42 0.84 2.70
CA HIS A 39 3.41 0.88 1.63
C HIS A 39 2.96 -0.06 0.52
N LEU A 40 2.87 0.46 -0.69
CA LEU A 40 2.47 -0.33 -1.86
C LEU A 40 3.45 -0.09 -3.00
N GLN A 41 3.81 -1.18 -3.67
CA GLN A 41 4.52 -1.12 -4.95
C GLN A 41 3.61 -1.76 -5.99
N CYS A 42 3.25 -0.99 -7.02
CA CYS A 42 2.24 -1.39 -7.97
C CYS A 42 2.71 -1.16 -9.40
N ALA A 43 2.17 -1.96 -10.32
CA ALA A 43 2.33 -1.76 -11.75
C ALA A 43 0.97 -1.42 -12.35
N PHE A 44 0.89 -0.29 -13.05
CA PHE A 44 -0.35 0.23 -13.60
C PHE A 44 -0.39 0.06 -15.10
N ALA A 45 -1.47 -0.55 -15.59
CA ALA A 45 -1.68 -0.72 -17.04
C ALA A 45 -1.80 0.62 -17.74
N GLY A 46 -2.45 1.61 -17.13
CA GLY A 46 -2.61 2.96 -17.68
C GLY A 46 -1.43 3.88 -17.47
N GLY A 47 -0.38 3.40 -16.80
CA GLY A 47 0.82 4.17 -16.56
C GLY A 47 0.86 4.89 -15.23
N HIS A 48 1.97 5.53 -14.98
CA HIS A 48 2.31 6.17 -13.72
C HIS A 48 1.29 7.24 -13.26
N HIS A 49 0.68 7.93 -14.21
CA HIS A 49 -0.25 9.02 -13.87
C HIS A 49 -1.53 8.55 -13.18
N ASP A 50 -1.85 7.24 -13.23
CA ASP A 50 -3.03 6.70 -12.57
C ASP A 50 -2.82 6.47 -11.06
N VAL A 51 -1.59 6.55 -10.59
CA VAL A 51 -1.24 6.23 -9.19
C VAL A 51 -2.02 7.08 -8.20
N ARG A 52 -2.06 8.39 -8.43
CA ARG A 52 -2.71 9.31 -7.48
C ARG A 52 -4.22 9.08 -7.40
N GLY A 53 -4.85 8.76 -8.53
CA GLY A 53 -6.28 8.43 -8.54
C GLY A 53 -6.55 7.16 -7.76
N ALA A 54 -5.72 6.14 -7.93
CA ALA A 54 -5.84 4.89 -7.20
C ALA A 54 -5.69 5.08 -5.69
N ILE A 55 -4.69 5.84 -5.26
CA ILE A 55 -4.46 6.14 -3.85
C ILE A 55 -5.62 6.93 -3.26
N ARG A 56 -6.11 7.93 -3.98
CA ARG A 56 -7.22 8.74 -3.53
C ARG A 56 -8.48 7.91 -3.32
N LEU A 57 -8.73 6.97 -4.21
CA LEU A 57 -9.89 6.09 -4.10
C LEU A 57 -9.77 5.19 -2.86
N ILE A 58 -8.61 4.62 -2.62
CA ILE A 58 -8.36 3.80 -1.43
C ILE A 58 -8.61 4.64 -0.17
N ALA A 59 -7.99 5.80 -0.09
CA ALA A 59 -8.06 6.64 1.08
C ALA A 59 -9.48 7.14 1.37
N SER A 60 -10.18 7.62 0.35
CA SER A 60 -11.52 8.16 0.54
C SER A 60 -12.54 7.08 0.87
N THR A 61 -12.42 5.90 0.27
CA THR A 61 -13.32 4.79 0.55
C THR A 61 -13.11 4.27 1.98
N PHE A 62 -11.85 4.17 2.39
CA PHE A 62 -11.52 3.77 3.75
C PHE A 62 -12.08 4.76 4.78
N ASP A 63 -11.85 6.06 4.57
CA ASP A 63 -12.39 7.12 5.42
C ASP A 63 -13.90 7.01 5.60
N ARG A 64 -14.59 6.80 4.47
CA ARG A 64 -16.05 6.76 4.46
C ARG A 64 -16.61 5.65 5.32
N HIS A 65 -15.92 4.51 5.39
CA HIS A 65 -16.42 3.32 6.06
C HIS A 65 -15.86 3.13 7.48
N VAL A 66 -14.72 3.75 7.79
CA VAL A 66 -14.10 3.58 9.10
C VAL A 66 -14.68 4.52 10.12
N SER A 67 -15.09 5.67 9.69
CA SER A 67 -15.15 6.78 10.59
C SER A 67 -16.54 7.38 10.73
N ASP A 68 -16.90 7.62 11.97
CA ASP A 68 -17.91 8.60 12.34
C ASP A 68 -17.31 10.01 12.33
N HIS A 69 -16.07 10.15 11.91
CA HIS A 69 -15.32 11.38 12.02
C HIS A 69 -15.59 12.33 10.86
N ARG A 70 -15.51 13.58 11.15
CA ARG A 70 -15.72 14.64 10.16
C ARG A 70 -14.48 14.94 9.36
N ALA A 71 -13.32 14.45 9.83
CA ALA A 71 -12.04 14.66 9.19
C ALA A 71 -11.47 13.37 8.67
N SER A 72 -10.62 13.44 7.65
CA SER A 72 -9.93 12.28 7.13
C SER A 72 -9.03 11.66 8.19
N VAL A 73 -8.97 10.33 8.22
CA VAL A 73 -8.03 9.60 9.07
C VAL A 73 -6.62 9.63 8.48
N TRP A 74 -6.49 10.02 7.22
CA TRP A 74 -5.20 10.07 6.52
C TRP A 74 -4.56 11.44 6.71
N SER A 75 -3.23 11.44 6.87
CA SER A 75 -2.46 12.68 6.80
C SER A 75 -2.30 13.09 5.34
N ASP A 76 -1.87 14.33 5.12
CA ASP A 76 -1.57 14.81 3.78
C ASP A 76 -0.28 14.22 3.21
N ALA A 77 0.49 13.54 4.05
CA ALA A 77 1.77 12.98 3.64
C ALA A 77 1.54 11.70 2.83
N CYS A 78 1.71 11.82 1.54
CA CYS A 78 1.69 10.69 0.62
C CYS A 78 2.85 10.85 -0.33
N GLU A 79 3.79 9.91 -0.28
CA GLU A 79 4.96 9.93 -1.14
C GLU A 79 4.79 8.92 -2.26
N VAL A 80 4.93 9.37 -3.50
CA VAL A 80 4.84 8.54 -4.70
C VAL A 80 6.17 8.59 -5.43
N ILE A 81 6.76 7.43 -5.64
CA ILE A 81 8.06 7.30 -6.31
C ILE A 81 7.89 6.41 -7.52
N LYS A 82 8.38 6.87 -8.68
CA LYS A 82 8.42 6.05 -9.87
C LYS A 82 9.63 5.12 -9.81
N VAL A 83 9.38 3.82 -10.01
CA VAL A 83 10.41 2.78 -9.89
C VAL A 83 10.61 2.14 -11.25
N SER A 84 11.86 2.12 -11.73
CA SER A 84 12.18 1.42 -12.96
C SER A 84 12.18 -0.09 -12.74
N SER A 85 11.92 -0.85 -13.82
CA SER A 85 11.91 -2.30 -13.74
C SER A 85 13.27 -2.87 -13.32
N ARG A 86 14.36 -2.16 -13.61
CA ARG A 86 15.73 -2.60 -13.27
C ARG A 86 15.94 -2.74 -11.75
N VAL A 87 15.29 -1.88 -10.95
CA VAL A 87 15.45 -1.88 -9.50
C VAL A 87 14.19 -2.35 -8.78
N ALA A 88 13.22 -2.86 -9.51
CA ALA A 88 11.93 -3.24 -8.95
C ALA A 88 12.05 -4.27 -7.83
N GLN A 89 12.92 -5.26 -8.00
CA GLN A 89 13.10 -6.30 -7.00
C GLN A 89 13.71 -5.74 -5.71
N LEU A 90 14.67 -4.82 -5.83
CA LEU A 90 15.25 -4.16 -4.68
C LEU A 90 14.22 -3.32 -3.93
N ARG A 91 13.38 -2.59 -4.67
CA ARG A 91 12.33 -1.78 -4.07
C ARG A 91 11.25 -2.65 -3.42
N ARG A 92 10.97 -3.80 -4.00
CA ARG A 92 10.04 -4.76 -3.40
C ARG A 92 10.53 -5.20 -2.02
N SER A 93 11.79 -5.58 -1.91
CA SER A 93 12.39 -5.94 -0.62
C SER A 93 12.33 -4.77 0.36
N PHE A 94 12.61 -3.57 -0.11
CA PHE A 94 12.55 -2.37 0.71
C PHE A 94 11.14 -2.15 1.28
N VAL A 95 10.11 -2.33 0.46
CA VAL A 95 8.71 -2.21 0.91
C VAL A 95 8.40 -3.28 1.96
N GLU A 96 8.78 -4.52 1.70
CA GLU A 96 8.49 -5.65 2.60
C GLU A 96 9.24 -5.55 3.93
N GLU A 97 10.33 -4.81 3.97
CA GLU A 97 11.12 -4.58 5.19
C GLU A 97 10.58 -3.44 6.05
N ALA A 98 9.55 -2.74 5.59
CA ALA A 98 9.00 -1.61 6.34
C ALA A 98 8.64 -1.94 7.79
N PRO A 99 8.02 -3.08 8.11
CA PRO A 99 7.73 -3.43 9.51
C PRO A 99 8.98 -3.60 10.36
N VAL A 100 10.07 -4.10 9.77
CA VAL A 100 11.34 -4.24 10.46
C VAL A 100 11.95 -2.86 10.74
N ARG A 101 11.96 -1.97 9.75
CA ARG A 101 12.45 -0.60 9.92
C ARG A 101 11.65 0.16 10.98
N ALA A 102 10.36 -0.12 11.07
CA ALA A 102 9.49 0.52 12.07
C ALA A 102 9.63 -0.08 13.46
N GLY A 103 10.44 -1.13 13.62
CA GLY A 103 10.66 -1.76 14.92
C GLY A 103 9.53 -2.66 15.39
N LEU A 104 8.64 -3.07 14.50
CA LEU A 104 7.47 -3.88 14.85
C LEU A 104 7.82 -5.37 14.96
N VAL A 105 8.72 -5.83 14.12
CA VAL A 105 9.18 -7.22 14.11
C VAL A 105 10.67 -7.26 13.79
N ARG A 106 11.32 -8.39 14.07
CA ARG A 106 12.73 -8.60 13.73
C ARG A 106 12.91 -9.16 12.33
N ASN A 107 11.97 -9.99 11.89
CA ASN A 107 11.99 -10.62 10.56
C ASN A 107 10.78 -10.21 9.77
N VAL A 108 10.96 -10.01 8.46
CA VAL A 108 9.86 -9.65 7.56
C VAL A 108 8.75 -10.71 7.59
N CYS A 109 9.10 -11.97 7.74
CA CYS A 109 8.12 -13.06 7.75
C CYS A 109 7.23 -13.07 8.99
N ASP A 110 7.62 -12.36 10.03
CA ASP A 110 6.84 -12.30 11.28
C ASP A 110 5.71 -11.29 11.22
N TRP A 111 5.68 -10.43 10.19
CA TRP A 111 4.62 -9.44 10.04
C TRP A 111 3.52 -10.00 9.12
N PRO A 112 2.28 -10.19 9.65
CA PRO A 112 1.24 -10.86 8.87
C PRO A 112 0.63 -10.03 7.74
N TYR A 113 0.80 -8.71 7.79
CA TYR A 113 0.14 -7.79 6.84
C TYR A 113 1.12 -7.32 5.77
N SER A 114 1.77 -8.28 5.11
CA SER A 114 2.81 -8.02 4.14
C SER A 114 2.72 -9.00 2.97
N SER A 115 3.10 -8.53 1.80
CA SER A 115 3.17 -9.34 0.59
C SER A 115 4.28 -10.38 0.61
N VAL A 116 5.14 -10.38 1.62
CA VAL A 116 6.16 -11.43 1.77
C VAL A 116 5.53 -12.83 1.81
N HIS A 117 4.26 -12.92 2.17
CA HIS A 117 3.50 -14.17 2.20
C HIS A 117 2.84 -14.52 0.87
N MET A 118 3.04 -13.71 -0.18
CA MET A 118 2.46 -13.91 -1.50
C MET A 118 3.51 -14.48 -2.46
N ASP A 119 3.07 -15.37 -3.34
CA ASP A 119 3.97 -16.09 -4.25
C ASP A 119 4.16 -15.39 -5.61
N THR A 120 3.38 -14.38 -5.91
CA THR A 120 3.31 -13.82 -7.26
C THR A 120 4.26 -12.65 -7.44
N VAL A 121 5.08 -12.71 -8.50
CA VAL A 121 5.93 -11.59 -8.91
C VAL A 121 5.64 -11.29 -10.36
N GLN A 122 5.36 -10.04 -10.67
CA GLN A 122 5.18 -9.58 -12.03
C GLN A 122 6.07 -8.39 -12.31
N SER A 123 6.57 -8.35 -13.53
CA SER A 123 7.54 -7.37 -13.98
C SER A 123 6.87 -6.38 -14.93
N CYS A 124 6.70 -5.15 -14.51
CA CYS A 124 6.11 -4.05 -15.29
C CYS A 124 6.67 -2.72 -14.78
N ASP A 125 6.32 -1.64 -15.47
CA ASP A 125 6.56 -0.29 -14.94
C ASP A 125 5.71 -0.09 -13.69
N MET A 126 6.28 0.55 -12.67
CA MET A 126 5.62 0.59 -11.39
C MET A 126 5.89 1.88 -10.62
N GLY A 127 5.01 2.13 -9.68
CA GLY A 127 5.18 3.18 -8.70
C GLY A 127 5.22 2.61 -7.30
N VAL A 128 5.81 3.35 -6.40
CA VAL A 128 5.75 3.06 -4.97
C VAL A 128 5.00 4.19 -4.30
N ALA A 129 4.03 3.83 -3.48
CA ALA A 129 3.25 4.81 -2.73
C ALA A 129 3.36 4.52 -1.23
N VAL A 130 3.55 5.56 -0.45
CA VAL A 130 3.50 5.51 1.02
C VAL A 130 2.36 6.40 1.47
N VAL A 131 1.42 5.81 2.16
CA VAL A 131 0.19 6.50 2.55
C VAL A 131 0.06 6.55 4.07
#